data_73999ae15e735fbf80a61402c80af3d4
#
_entry.id   73999ae15e735fbf80a61402c80af3d4
#
_cell.length_a   1.000
_cell.length_b   1.000
_cell.length_c   1.000
_cell.angle_alpha   90.00
_cell.angle_beta   90.00
_cell.angle_gamma   90.00
#
_symmetry.space_group_name_H-M   'P 1'
#
loop_
_entity.id
_entity.type
_entity.pdbx_description
1 polymer ?
#
loop_
_entity_poly.entity_id
_entity_poly.type
_entity_poly.pdbx_seq_one_letter_code
_entity_poly.pdbx_strand_id
1 'polypeptide(L)'
;REDATYDHIVKYTGFLGGIQVLTILVSVVRNKLAAVLLSTAGVGLSALYQSVIGFLHNTSNLGISFSSIKEIAEYYGENHPEKVLLQVEVVRTWSVWTGLAGMLLCLLFSPAISYWAFGDTSHILPLCLLSPVMGFMAVTVGEISILKAVRRLKRVALISVLGAAATLLLTVPFYYFWGMSGVVPALVVSTLGVMVAHLSLSLPVFPWRVDLLSRAYFRKGWSMVRVGVPYIMATAVNMSVAMGISLFITNWGSLSDVGLYGM
;
A
#
# COMPACT_ATOMS: atom_id res chain seq x y z
N ARG A 1 18.46 -12.95 -34.08
CA ARG A 1 18.61 -12.61 -32.64
C ARG A 1 17.73 -11.43 -32.23
N GLU A 2 17.57 -10.40 -33.07
CA GLU A 2 16.71 -9.24 -32.79
C GLU A 2 15.22 -9.63 -32.77
N ASP A 3 14.74 -10.42 -33.73
CA ASP A 3 13.34 -10.87 -33.79
C ASP A 3 12.93 -11.69 -32.55
N ALA A 4 13.80 -12.56 -32.04
CA ALA A 4 13.53 -13.35 -30.84
C ALA A 4 13.46 -12.48 -29.57
N THR A 5 14.25 -11.39 -29.53
CA THR A 5 14.23 -10.42 -28.42
C THR A 5 12.95 -9.57 -28.49
N TYR A 6 12.54 -9.17 -29.68
CA TYR A 6 11.32 -8.37 -29.90
C TYR A 6 10.06 -9.18 -29.53
N ASP A 7 9.98 -10.42 -29.99
CA ASP A 7 8.87 -11.35 -29.66
C ASP A 7 8.75 -11.60 -28.15
N HIS A 8 9.89 -11.71 -27.47
CA HIS A 8 9.94 -11.85 -26.02
C HIS A 8 9.45 -10.59 -25.27
N ILE A 9 9.83 -9.40 -25.75
CA ILE A 9 9.39 -8.13 -25.17
C ILE A 9 7.89 -7.94 -25.37
N VAL A 10 7.38 -8.15 -26.57
CA VAL A 10 5.95 -8.03 -26.89
C VAL A 10 5.11 -9.01 -26.04
N LYS A 11 5.55 -10.24 -25.91
CA LYS A 11 4.88 -11.27 -25.12
C LYS A 11 4.83 -10.93 -23.62
N TYR A 12 5.93 -10.39 -23.08
CA TYR A 12 6.00 -9.94 -21.68
C TYR A 12 5.15 -8.69 -21.43
N THR A 13 5.21 -7.72 -22.34
CA THR A 13 4.40 -6.49 -22.23
C THR A 13 2.91 -6.80 -22.35
N GLY A 14 2.53 -7.68 -23.27
CA GLY A 14 1.16 -8.15 -23.41
C GLY A 14 0.67 -8.91 -22.17
N PHE A 15 1.50 -9.76 -21.58
CA PHE A 15 1.18 -10.47 -20.35
C PHE A 15 0.98 -9.51 -19.16
N LEU A 16 1.89 -8.55 -18.97
CA LEU A 16 1.77 -7.56 -17.89
C LEU A 16 0.55 -6.64 -18.12
N GLY A 17 0.32 -6.22 -19.35
CA GLY A 17 -0.86 -5.42 -19.72
C GLY A 17 -2.17 -6.18 -19.46
N GLY A 18 -2.24 -7.45 -19.83
CA GLY A 18 -3.41 -8.29 -19.57
C GLY A 18 -3.72 -8.46 -18.08
N ILE A 19 -2.68 -8.61 -17.26
CA ILE A 19 -2.82 -8.67 -15.80
C ILE A 19 -3.32 -7.33 -15.24
N GLN A 20 -2.82 -6.22 -15.75
CA GLN A 20 -3.28 -4.90 -15.32
C GLN A 20 -4.76 -4.70 -15.66
N VAL A 21 -5.19 -5.08 -16.85
CA VAL A 21 -6.61 -5.05 -17.24
C VAL A 21 -7.46 -5.90 -16.30
N LEU A 22 -7.02 -7.13 -15.99
CA LEU A 22 -7.74 -8.00 -15.05
C LEU A 22 -7.85 -7.38 -13.66
N THR A 23 -6.78 -6.76 -13.16
CA THR A 23 -6.77 -6.06 -11.86
C THR A 23 -7.75 -4.89 -11.86
N ILE A 24 -7.80 -4.12 -12.95
CA ILE A 24 -8.76 -3.01 -13.11
C ILE A 24 -10.20 -3.55 -13.11
N LEU A 25 -10.48 -4.61 -13.87
CA LEU A 25 -11.82 -5.21 -13.89
C LEU A 25 -12.28 -5.67 -12.51
N VAL A 26 -11.41 -6.36 -11.76
CA VAL A 26 -11.71 -6.75 -10.36
C VAL A 26 -11.98 -5.53 -9.48
N SER A 27 -11.22 -4.45 -9.66
CA SER A 27 -11.42 -3.20 -8.91
C SER A 27 -12.74 -2.52 -9.27
N VAL A 28 -13.13 -2.50 -10.55
CA VAL A 28 -14.42 -1.96 -11.00
C VAL A 28 -15.57 -2.76 -10.40
N VAL A 29 -15.50 -4.10 -10.43
CA VAL A 29 -16.51 -4.96 -9.80
C VAL A 29 -16.62 -4.67 -8.30
N ARG A 30 -15.47 -4.58 -7.60
CA ARG A 30 -15.44 -4.23 -6.17
C ARG A 30 -16.09 -2.89 -5.89
N ASN A 31 -15.73 -1.85 -6.66
CA ASN A 31 -16.28 -0.51 -6.47
C ASN A 31 -17.80 -0.48 -6.73
N LYS A 32 -18.26 -1.18 -7.75
CA LYS A 32 -19.69 -1.31 -8.02
C LYS A 32 -20.44 -2.03 -6.90
N LEU A 33 -19.90 -3.13 -6.38
CA LEU A 33 -20.48 -3.85 -5.24
C LEU A 33 -20.48 -2.97 -3.98
N ALA A 34 -19.39 -2.25 -3.70
CA ALA A 34 -19.32 -1.30 -2.60
C ALA A 34 -20.40 -0.22 -2.72
N ALA A 35 -20.59 0.35 -3.91
CA ALA A 35 -21.63 1.36 -4.15
C ALA A 35 -23.05 0.83 -3.91
N VAL A 36 -23.33 -0.40 -4.32
CA VAL A 36 -24.63 -1.04 -4.11
C VAL A 36 -24.87 -1.39 -2.64
N LEU A 37 -23.84 -1.88 -1.93
CA LEU A 37 -23.97 -2.38 -0.55
C LEU A 37 -23.87 -1.29 0.52
N LEU A 38 -23.04 -0.26 0.28
CA LEU A 38 -22.76 0.80 1.28
C LEU A 38 -23.54 2.11 1.05
N SER A 39 -24.23 2.28 -0.08
CA SER A 39 -24.72 3.57 -0.56
C SER A 39 -23.57 4.55 -0.90
N THR A 40 -23.90 5.70 -1.48
CA THR A 40 -22.92 6.76 -1.81
C THR A 40 -22.21 7.32 -0.58
N ALA A 41 -22.92 7.47 0.53
CA ALA A 41 -22.35 7.96 1.80
C ALA A 41 -21.31 6.97 2.38
N GLY A 42 -21.59 5.66 2.33
CA GLY A 42 -20.64 4.65 2.81
C GLY A 42 -19.40 4.52 1.93
N VAL A 43 -19.54 4.69 0.61
CA VAL A 43 -18.40 4.76 -0.30
C VAL A 43 -17.56 6.00 -0.01
N GLY A 44 -18.21 7.18 0.24
CA GLY A 44 -17.52 8.39 0.65
C GLY A 44 -16.72 8.21 1.95
N LEU A 45 -17.33 7.58 2.95
CA LEU A 45 -16.66 7.27 4.21
C LEU A 45 -15.43 6.35 3.99
N SER A 46 -15.57 5.32 3.16
CA SER A 46 -14.46 4.43 2.80
C SER A 46 -13.34 5.18 2.08
N ALA A 47 -13.70 6.09 1.16
CA ALA A 47 -12.74 6.91 0.42
C ALA A 47 -11.96 7.86 1.35
N LEU A 48 -12.64 8.49 2.33
CA LEU A 48 -12.00 9.35 3.33
C LEU A 48 -11.00 8.56 4.19
N TYR A 49 -11.39 7.39 4.71
CA TYR A 49 -10.45 6.54 5.46
C TYR A 49 -9.25 6.13 4.61
N GLN A 50 -9.46 5.76 3.34
CA GLN A 50 -8.37 5.41 2.44
C GLN A 50 -7.45 6.60 2.13
N SER A 51 -7.99 7.82 2.01
CA SER A 51 -7.19 9.04 1.83
C SER A 51 -6.32 9.34 3.04
N VAL A 52 -6.87 9.23 4.26
CA VAL A 52 -6.12 9.37 5.53
C VAL A 52 -5.02 8.32 5.63
N ILE A 53 -5.37 7.05 5.38
CA ILE A 53 -4.42 5.92 5.37
C ILE A 53 -3.29 6.17 4.36
N GLY A 54 -3.64 6.55 3.14
CA GLY A 54 -2.68 6.83 2.08
C GLY A 54 -1.72 7.96 2.44
N PHE A 55 -2.24 9.06 2.99
CA PHE A 55 -1.43 10.19 3.45
C PHE A 55 -0.44 9.78 4.56
N LEU A 56 -0.94 9.14 5.62
CA LEU A 56 -0.10 8.67 6.72
C LEU A 56 0.94 7.65 6.27
N HIS A 57 0.55 6.68 5.44
CA HIS A 57 1.46 5.66 4.92
C HIS A 57 2.58 6.28 4.07
N ASN A 58 2.26 7.17 3.14
CA ASN A 58 3.27 7.82 2.31
C ASN A 58 4.23 8.69 3.14
N THR A 59 3.73 9.37 4.17
CA THR A 59 4.55 10.17 5.08
C THR A 59 5.46 9.29 5.92
N SER A 60 4.97 8.16 6.45
CA SER A 60 5.74 7.25 7.31
C SER A 60 6.72 6.35 6.55
N ASN A 61 6.47 6.05 5.27
CA ASN A 61 7.28 5.13 4.46
C ASN A 61 8.69 5.65 4.14
N LEU A 62 8.95 6.95 4.33
CA LEU A 62 10.27 7.58 4.20
C LEU A 62 10.99 7.29 2.85
N GLY A 63 10.24 6.98 1.77
CA GLY A 63 10.76 6.70 0.43
C GLY A 63 11.63 5.44 0.30
N ILE A 64 11.60 4.57 1.29
CA ILE A 64 12.40 3.33 1.33
C ILE A 64 12.05 2.43 0.13
N SER A 65 10.79 2.40 -0.28
CA SER A 65 10.35 1.63 -1.43
C SER A 65 11.07 2.02 -2.72
N PHE A 66 11.35 3.31 -2.93
CA PHE A 66 12.05 3.80 -4.11
C PHE A 66 13.56 3.51 -4.04
N SER A 67 14.21 3.88 -2.93
CA SER A 67 15.65 3.70 -2.74
C SER A 67 16.04 2.21 -2.69
N SER A 68 15.21 1.35 -2.10
CA SER A 68 15.45 -0.09 -2.03
C SER A 68 15.49 -0.76 -3.40
N ILE A 69 14.59 -0.36 -4.32
CA ILE A 69 14.58 -0.90 -5.69
C ILE A 69 15.91 -0.59 -6.38
N LYS A 70 16.41 0.65 -6.24
CA LYS A 70 17.67 1.07 -6.85
C LYS A 70 18.85 0.26 -6.32
N GLU A 71 19.04 0.24 -5.00
CA GLU A 71 20.20 -0.41 -4.39
C GLU A 71 20.22 -1.94 -4.59
N ILE A 72 19.06 -2.60 -4.43
CA ILE A 72 18.97 -4.05 -4.66
C ILE A 72 19.20 -4.38 -6.14
N ALA A 73 18.65 -3.58 -7.08
CA ALA A 73 18.83 -3.81 -8.51
C ALA A 73 20.29 -3.63 -8.96
N GLU A 74 21.01 -2.70 -8.35
CA GLU A 74 22.44 -2.47 -8.58
C GLU A 74 23.25 -3.71 -8.16
N TYR A 75 23.11 -4.18 -6.91
CA TYR A 75 23.79 -5.40 -6.43
C TYR A 75 23.37 -6.66 -7.19
N TYR A 76 22.12 -6.74 -7.60
CA TYR A 76 21.64 -7.87 -8.41
C TYR A 76 22.25 -7.85 -9.82
N GLY A 77 22.40 -6.67 -10.43
CA GLY A 77 23.05 -6.49 -11.73
C GLY A 77 24.56 -6.80 -11.70
N GLU A 78 25.22 -6.49 -10.59
CA GLU A 78 26.64 -6.81 -10.35
C GLU A 78 26.90 -8.27 -9.95
N ASN A 79 25.86 -9.09 -9.85
CA ASN A 79 25.94 -10.51 -9.46
C ASN A 79 26.56 -10.75 -8.08
N HIS A 80 26.18 -9.90 -7.10
CA HIS A 80 26.57 -10.01 -5.70
C HIS A 80 25.44 -10.54 -4.80
N PRO A 81 25.18 -11.85 -4.76
CA PRO A 81 24.03 -12.43 -4.07
C PRO A 81 24.02 -12.16 -2.55
N GLU A 82 25.21 -12.10 -1.92
CA GLU A 82 25.34 -11.82 -0.49
C GLU A 82 24.90 -10.39 -0.15
N LYS A 83 25.27 -9.40 -0.99
CA LYS A 83 24.86 -8.01 -0.80
C LYS A 83 23.36 -7.84 -1.05
N VAL A 84 22.80 -8.56 -2.03
CA VAL A 84 21.35 -8.59 -2.29
C VAL A 84 20.60 -9.11 -1.06
N LEU A 85 21.04 -10.25 -0.50
CA LEU A 85 20.40 -10.83 0.68
C LEU A 85 20.44 -9.87 1.87
N LEU A 86 21.61 -9.30 2.15
CA LEU A 86 21.77 -8.32 3.23
C LEU A 86 20.85 -7.11 3.03
N GLN A 87 20.73 -6.60 1.79
CA GLN A 87 19.89 -5.45 1.50
C GLN A 87 18.40 -5.78 1.62
N VAL A 88 17.98 -6.99 1.26
CA VAL A 88 16.62 -7.50 1.50
C VAL A 88 16.29 -7.50 3.00
N GLU A 89 17.21 -7.97 3.84
CA GLU A 89 17.04 -7.97 5.30
C GLU A 89 16.92 -6.53 5.86
N VAL A 90 17.72 -5.60 5.35
CA VAL A 90 17.63 -4.17 5.72
C VAL A 90 16.28 -3.59 5.32
N VAL A 91 15.80 -3.84 4.10
CA VAL A 91 14.50 -3.34 3.60
C VAL A 91 13.36 -3.86 4.46
N ARG A 92 13.35 -5.16 4.79
CA ARG A 92 12.32 -5.77 5.66
C ARG A 92 12.34 -5.17 7.05
N THR A 93 13.52 -5.03 7.65
CA THR A 93 13.69 -4.41 8.96
C THR A 93 13.14 -2.98 8.97
N TRP A 94 13.45 -2.19 7.96
CA TRP A 94 12.95 -0.83 7.84
C TRP A 94 11.46 -0.76 7.50
N SER A 95 10.92 -1.70 6.73
CA SER A 95 9.48 -1.80 6.48
C SER A 95 8.71 -2.04 7.79
N VAL A 96 9.24 -2.86 8.70
CA VAL A 96 8.66 -3.03 10.03
C VAL A 96 8.80 -1.76 10.86
N TRP A 97 9.95 -1.10 10.88
CA TRP A 97 10.15 0.16 11.59
C TRP A 97 9.21 1.28 11.11
N THR A 98 9.11 1.47 9.80
CA THR A 98 8.22 2.48 9.22
C THR A 98 6.75 2.14 9.42
N GLY A 99 6.41 0.84 9.39
CA GLY A 99 5.09 0.36 9.73
C GLY A 99 4.71 0.67 11.17
N LEU A 100 5.59 0.38 12.14
CA LEU A 100 5.39 0.71 13.55
C LEU A 100 5.31 2.23 13.78
N ALA A 101 6.15 3.00 13.11
CA ALA A 101 6.10 4.46 13.17
C ALA A 101 4.77 4.99 12.61
N GLY A 102 4.30 4.46 11.47
CA GLY A 102 3.00 4.81 10.88
C GLY A 102 1.82 4.45 11.78
N MET A 103 1.86 3.27 12.44
CA MET A 103 0.87 2.87 13.44
C MET A 103 0.83 3.85 14.61
N LEU A 104 1.99 4.20 15.15
CA LEU A 104 2.11 5.14 16.26
C LEU A 104 1.61 6.53 15.87
N LEU A 105 1.98 7.03 14.69
CA LEU A 105 1.47 8.29 14.16
C LEU A 105 -0.06 8.27 14.00
N CYS A 106 -0.63 7.19 13.46
CA CYS A 106 -2.07 7.04 13.33
C CYS A 106 -2.77 7.08 14.70
N LEU A 107 -2.23 6.38 15.71
CA LEU A 107 -2.78 6.38 17.06
C LEU A 107 -2.69 7.75 17.72
N LEU A 108 -1.51 8.41 17.68
CA LEU A 108 -1.29 9.70 18.33
C LEU A 108 -2.10 10.83 17.69
N PHE A 109 -2.20 10.84 16.37
CA PHE A 109 -2.91 11.87 15.62
C PHE A 109 -4.38 11.54 15.34
N SER A 110 -4.90 10.38 15.77
CA SER A 110 -6.30 10.00 15.55
C SER A 110 -7.30 11.05 16.03
N PRO A 111 -7.16 11.74 17.19
CA PRO A 111 -8.10 12.78 17.59
C PRO A 111 -8.07 13.99 16.66
N ALA A 112 -6.85 14.43 16.29
CA ALA A 112 -6.69 15.58 15.39
C ALA A 112 -7.21 15.27 13.99
N ILE A 113 -6.93 14.06 13.47
CA ILE A 113 -7.40 13.60 12.16
C ILE A 113 -8.93 13.45 12.16
N SER A 114 -9.52 12.89 13.23
CA SER A 114 -10.97 12.76 13.36
C SER A 114 -11.65 14.13 13.28
N TYR A 115 -11.18 15.08 14.06
CA TYR A 115 -11.74 16.43 14.05
C TYR A 115 -11.53 17.15 12.70
N TRP A 116 -10.36 17.00 12.09
CA TRP A 116 -9.99 17.72 10.88
C TRP A 116 -10.60 17.11 9.61
N ALA A 117 -10.66 15.78 9.52
CA ALA A 117 -11.16 15.08 8.33
C ALA A 117 -12.67 14.83 8.35
N PHE A 118 -13.28 14.67 9.54
CA PHE A 118 -14.69 14.30 9.68
C PHE A 118 -15.52 15.36 10.42
N GLY A 119 -14.88 16.36 11.04
CA GLY A 119 -15.56 17.45 11.74
C GLY A 119 -16.05 17.09 13.16
N ASP A 120 -15.83 15.84 13.60
CA ASP A 120 -16.24 15.34 14.90
C ASP A 120 -15.22 14.38 15.53
N THR A 121 -15.51 13.90 16.74
CA THR A 121 -14.67 12.97 17.49
C THR A 121 -15.14 11.51 17.39
N SER A 122 -16.21 11.22 16.66
CA SER A 122 -16.82 9.89 16.58
C SER A 122 -15.93 8.90 15.84
N HIS A 123 -15.01 9.39 14.99
CA HIS A 123 -14.10 8.61 14.17
C HIS A 123 -12.75 8.27 14.82
N ILE A 124 -12.52 8.68 16.10
CA ILE A 124 -11.25 8.37 16.82
C ILE A 124 -11.05 6.85 16.95
N LEU A 125 -12.06 6.13 17.47
CA LEU A 125 -11.98 4.68 17.63
C LEU A 125 -11.80 3.96 16.29
N PRO A 126 -12.57 4.25 15.22
CA PRO A 126 -12.32 3.75 13.88
C PRO A 126 -10.89 3.97 13.38
N LEU A 127 -10.31 5.16 13.56
CA LEU A 127 -8.94 5.47 13.16
C LEU A 127 -7.90 4.68 13.97
N CYS A 128 -8.13 4.51 15.29
CA CYS A 128 -7.27 3.64 16.10
C CYS A 128 -7.31 2.18 15.62
N LEU A 129 -8.49 1.67 15.24
CA LEU A 129 -8.64 0.32 14.68
C LEU A 129 -8.00 0.18 13.29
N LEU A 130 -7.85 1.27 12.54
CA LEU A 130 -7.15 1.29 11.26
C LEU A 130 -5.63 1.37 11.40
N SER A 131 -5.08 1.65 12.59
CA SER A 131 -3.63 1.78 12.76
C SER A 131 -2.83 0.55 12.30
N PRO A 132 -3.24 -0.74 12.49
CA PRO A 132 -2.48 -1.89 11.99
C PRO A 132 -2.32 -1.92 10.47
N VAL A 133 -3.24 -1.26 9.74
CA VAL A 133 -3.17 -1.15 8.28
C VAL A 133 -1.85 -0.50 7.83
N MET A 134 -1.33 0.45 8.60
CA MET A 134 -0.02 1.08 8.34
C MET A 134 1.10 0.04 8.31
N GLY A 135 1.13 -0.85 9.30
CA GLY A 135 2.11 -1.93 9.39
C GLY A 135 2.00 -2.90 8.21
N PHE A 136 0.77 -3.32 7.89
CA PHE A 136 0.51 -4.25 6.79
C PHE A 136 0.92 -3.65 5.43
N MET A 137 0.61 -2.38 5.20
CA MET A 137 0.99 -1.67 3.97
C MET A 137 2.51 -1.51 3.86
N ALA A 138 3.20 -1.14 4.94
CA ALA A 138 4.65 -0.96 4.92
C ALA A 138 5.37 -2.27 4.55
N VAL A 139 4.98 -3.39 5.15
CA VAL A 139 5.53 -4.72 4.80
C VAL A 139 5.21 -5.08 3.36
N THR A 140 3.97 -4.87 2.92
CA THR A 140 3.52 -5.14 1.55
C THR A 140 4.36 -4.38 0.52
N VAL A 141 4.57 -3.08 0.73
CA VAL A 141 5.35 -2.22 -0.16
C VAL A 141 6.83 -2.61 -0.17
N GLY A 142 7.39 -2.99 0.98
CA GLY A 142 8.75 -3.53 1.07
C GLY A 142 8.94 -4.79 0.22
N GLU A 143 8.04 -5.78 0.34
CA GLU A 143 8.12 -7.02 -0.42
C GLU A 143 7.93 -6.83 -1.94
N ILE A 144 7.01 -5.93 -2.35
CA ILE A 144 6.87 -5.54 -3.76
C ILE A 144 8.17 -4.94 -4.29
N SER A 145 8.81 -4.05 -3.52
CA SER A 145 10.05 -3.39 -3.90
C SER A 145 11.18 -4.39 -4.12
N ILE A 146 11.31 -5.38 -3.22
CA ILE A 146 12.28 -6.47 -3.35
C ILE A 146 12.06 -7.27 -4.64
N LEU A 147 10.82 -7.70 -4.91
CA LEU A 147 10.50 -8.48 -6.10
C LEU A 147 10.70 -7.71 -7.41
N LYS A 148 10.41 -6.40 -7.41
CA LYS A 148 10.67 -5.51 -8.55
C LYS A 148 12.17 -5.37 -8.81
N ALA A 149 12.96 -5.18 -7.76
CA ALA A 149 14.40 -5.00 -7.85
C ALA A 149 15.13 -6.23 -8.43
N VAL A 150 14.71 -7.44 -8.04
CA VAL A 150 15.24 -8.70 -8.58
C VAL A 150 14.55 -9.16 -9.86
N ARG A 151 13.81 -8.27 -10.51
CA ARG A 151 13.13 -8.50 -11.81
C ARG A 151 12.16 -9.68 -11.84
N ARG A 152 11.58 -10.06 -10.71
CA ARG A 152 10.56 -11.12 -10.62
C ARG A 152 9.17 -10.61 -11.00
N LEU A 153 9.06 -9.93 -12.15
CA LEU A 153 7.86 -9.23 -12.59
C LEU A 153 6.62 -10.14 -12.72
N LYS A 154 6.78 -11.40 -13.09
CA LYS A 154 5.68 -12.37 -13.11
C LYS A 154 5.06 -12.57 -11.72
N ARG A 155 5.88 -12.61 -10.65
CA ARG A 155 5.37 -12.72 -9.28
C ARG A 155 4.68 -11.43 -8.84
N VAL A 156 5.27 -10.27 -9.17
CA VAL A 156 4.63 -8.96 -8.92
C VAL A 156 3.25 -8.88 -9.56
N ALA A 157 3.14 -9.32 -10.81
CA ALA A 157 1.89 -9.36 -11.54
C ALA A 157 0.85 -10.31 -10.89
N LEU A 158 1.27 -11.53 -10.53
CA LEU A 158 0.40 -12.49 -9.85
C LEU A 158 -0.06 -11.97 -8.48
N ILE A 159 0.82 -11.35 -7.71
CA ILE A 159 0.51 -10.70 -6.44
C ILE A 159 -0.55 -9.61 -6.61
N SER A 160 -0.45 -8.79 -7.66
CA SER A 160 -1.43 -7.73 -7.93
C SER A 160 -2.83 -8.30 -8.14
N VAL A 161 -2.95 -9.38 -8.92
CA VAL A 161 -4.24 -10.07 -9.13
C VAL A 161 -4.76 -10.70 -7.84
N LEU A 162 -3.90 -11.45 -7.14
CA LEU A 162 -4.28 -12.09 -5.87
C LEU A 162 -4.66 -11.05 -4.81
N GLY A 163 -3.94 -9.92 -4.75
CA GLY A 163 -4.25 -8.82 -3.86
C GLY A 163 -5.60 -8.17 -4.19
N ALA A 164 -5.89 -7.93 -5.47
CA ALA A 164 -7.18 -7.41 -5.90
C ALA A 164 -8.32 -8.39 -5.60
N ALA A 165 -8.12 -9.67 -5.89
CA ALA A 165 -9.09 -10.73 -5.57
C ALA A 165 -9.31 -10.88 -4.07
N ALA A 166 -8.23 -10.88 -3.26
CA ALA A 166 -8.31 -10.93 -1.81
C ALA A 166 -9.08 -9.71 -1.26
N THR A 167 -8.79 -8.52 -1.77
CA THR A 167 -9.53 -7.31 -1.38
C THR A 167 -11.02 -7.45 -1.70
N LEU A 168 -11.37 -7.88 -2.91
CA LEU A 168 -12.78 -8.10 -3.29
C LEU A 168 -13.46 -9.12 -2.38
N LEU A 169 -12.87 -10.31 -2.24
CA LEU A 169 -13.45 -11.43 -1.49
C LEU A 169 -13.57 -11.14 0.02
N LEU A 170 -12.64 -10.36 0.57
CA LEU A 170 -12.64 -10.02 1.98
C LEU A 170 -13.48 -8.79 2.31
N THR A 171 -13.62 -7.80 1.41
CA THR A 171 -14.42 -6.60 1.72
C THR A 171 -15.91 -6.82 1.52
N VAL A 172 -16.33 -7.56 0.49
CA VAL A 172 -17.74 -7.73 0.14
C VAL A 172 -18.59 -8.35 1.27
N PRO A 173 -18.14 -9.42 1.97
CA PRO A 173 -18.90 -9.97 3.09
C PRO A 173 -19.09 -8.96 4.23
N PHE A 174 -18.07 -8.17 4.57
CA PHE A 174 -18.20 -7.15 5.61
C PHE A 174 -19.22 -6.08 5.24
N TYR A 175 -19.23 -5.63 3.98
CA TYR A 175 -20.20 -4.67 3.49
C TYR A 175 -21.63 -5.23 3.47
N TYR A 176 -21.77 -6.51 3.12
CA TYR A 176 -23.07 -7.16 3.07
C TYR A 176 -23.68 -7.36 4.48
N PHE A 177 -22.91 -7.81 5.46
CA PHE A 177 -23.42 -8.14 6.79
C PHE A 177 -23.48 -6.96 7.75
N TRP A 178 -22.52 -6.01 7.65
CA TRP A 178 -22.39 -4.88 8.60
C TRP A 178 -22.59 -3.50 7.96
N GLY A 179 -22.78 -3.41 6.66
CA GLY A 179 -22.99 -2.13 5.95
C GLY A 179 -21.87 -1.13 6.27
N MET A 180 -22.22 0.07 6.67
CA MET A 180 -21.25 1.13 6.97
C MET A 180 -20.30 0.79 8.15
N SER A 181 -20.80 0.08 9.18
CA SER A 181 -19.94 -0.36 10.30
C SER A 181 -18.91 -1.40 9.86
N GLY A 182 -19.14 -2.08 8.74
CA GLY A 182 -18.22 -3.03 8.13
C GLY A 182 -17.03 -2.41 7.41
N VAL A 183 -17.00 -1.10 7.17
CA VAL A 183 -15.95 -0.42 6.40
C VAL A 183 -14.58 -0.56 7.06
N VAL A 184 -14.49 -0.27 8.36
CA VAL A 184 -13.22 -0.35 9.10
C VAL A 184 -12.68 -1.77 9.16
N PRO A 185 -13.44 -2.79 9.64
CA PRO A 185 -12.94 -4.17 9.66
C PRO A 185 -12.64 -4.70 8.25
N ALA A 186 -13.41 -4.31 7.24
CA ALA A 186 -13.12 -4.68 5.85
C ALA A 186 -11.76 -4.16 5.38
N LEU A 187 -11.41 -2.92 5.69
CA LEU A 187 -10.10 -2.33 5.36
C LEU A 187 -8.96 -3.04 6.07
N VAL A 188 -9.11 -3.35 7.35
CA VAL A 188 -8.08 -4.06 8.14
C VAL A 188 -7.87 -5.47 7.61
N VAL A 189 -8.95 -6.24 7.46
CA VAL A 189 -8.87 -7.65 7.04
C VAL A 189 -8.41 -7.79 5.59
N SER A 190 -8.88 -6.91 4.69
CA SER A 190 -8.44 -6.95 3.29
C SER A 190 -6.96 -6.58 3.14
N THR A 191 -6.47 -5.57 3.88
CA THR A 191 -5.05 -5.20 3.84
C THR A 191 -4.17 -6.29 4.43
N LEU A 192 -4.61 -6.96 5.51
CA LEU A 192 -3.95 -8.14 6.04
C LEU A 192 -3.90 -9.27 4.99
N GLY A 193 -5.02 -9.55 4.32
CA GLY A 193 -5.07 -10.54 3.25
C GLY A 193 -4.13 -10.24 2.09
N VAL A 194 -4.04 -8.97 1.69
CA VAL A 194 -3.07 -8.50 0.69
C VAL A 194 -1.64 -8.73 1.18
N MET A 195 -1.30 -8.37 2.42
CA MET A 195 0.02 -8.60 2.99
C MET A 195 0.38 -10.09 2.99
N VAL A 196 -0.53 -10.96 3.40
CA VAL A 196 -0.32 -12.43 3.40
C VAL A 196 -0.08 -12.94 1.98
N ALA A 197 -0.84 -12.47 0.99
CA ALA A 197 -0.63 -12.83 -0.42
C ALA A 197 0.76 -12.39 -0.93
N HIS A 198 1.24 -11.22 -0.52
CA HIS A 198 2.59 -10.76 -0.88
C HIS A 198 3.67 -11.59 -0.23
N LEU A 199 3.56 -11.87 1.06
CA LEU A 199 4.51 -12.70 1.80
C LEU A 199 4.56 -14.12 1.23
N SER A 200 3.43 -14.74 0.93
CA SER A 200 3.38 -16.11 0.39
C SER A 200 4.16 -16.31 -0.91
N LEU A 201 4.26 -15.27 -1.74
CA LEU A 201 4.98 -15.31 -3.02
C LEU A 201 6.40 -14.75 -2.95
N SER A 202 6.72 -13.96 -1.91
CA SER A 202 8.04 -13.38 -1.69
C SER A 202 8.95 -14.30 -0.85
N LEU A 203 8.42 -14.94 0.19
CA LEU A 203 9.17 -15.82 1.09
C LEU A 203 9.92 -16.97 0.39
N PRO A 204 9.38 -17.62 -0.67
CA PRO A 204 10.12 -18.64 -1.41
C PRO A 204 11.33 -18.10 -2.20
N VAL A 205 11.47 -16.77 -2.37
CA VAL A 205 12.64 -16.16 -3.03
C VAL A 205 13.71 -15.83 -2.01
N PHE A 206 13.31 -15.23 -0.90
CA PHE A 206 14.20 -14.85 0.19
C PHE A 206 13.55 -15.22 1.53
N PRO A 207 14.24 -15.98 2.42
CA PRO A 207 13.71 -16.31 3.73
C PRO A 207 13.45 -15.04 4.55
N TRP A 208 12.43 -15.07 5.40
CA TRP A 208 12.11 -13.94 6.28
C TRP A 208 13.18 -13.81 7.37
N ARG A 209 13.90 -12.70 7.31
CA ARG A 209 14.86 -12.32 8.34
C ARG A 209 14.71 -10.83 8.62
N VAL A 210 14.50 -10.49 9.89
CA VAL A 210 14.34 -9.12 10.39
C VAL A 210 15.13 -9.00 11.69
N ASP A 211 15.97 -8.00 11.78
CA ASP A 211 16.71 -7.68 13.00
C ASP A 211 16.49 -6.22 13.37
N LEU A 212 15.52 -6.00 14.25
CA LEU A 212 15.11 -4.65 14.69
C LEU A 212 16.14 -3.96 15.59
N LEU A 213 17.09 -4.71 16.19
CA LEU A 213 18.06 -4.19 17.13
C LEU A 213 19.43 -3.91 16.49
N SER A 214 19.64 -4.32 15.25
CA SER A 214 20.90 -4.13 14.56
C SER A 214 21.18 -2.67 14.19
N ARG A 215 22.15 -2.06 14.87
CA ARG A 215 22.64 -0.70 14.53
C ARG A 215 23.17 -0.61 13.09
N ALA A 216 23.71 -1.71 12.55
CA ALA A 216 24.23 -1.76 11.19
C ALA A 216 23.08 -1.64 10.16
N TYR A 217 21.96 -2.34 10.38
CA TYR A 217 20.77 -2.24 9.53
C TYR A 217 20.09 -0.88 9.63
N PHE A 218 20.04 -0.32 10.84
CA PHE A 218 19.53 1.03 11.04
C PHE A 218 20.34 2.06 10.24
N ARG A 219 21.67 2.04 10.35
CA ARG A 219 22.55 2.98 9.64
C ARG A 219 22.48 2.84 8.12
N LYS A 220 22.41 1.59 7.61
CA LYS A 220 22.22 1.34 6.16
C LYS A 220 20.87 1.86 5.66
N GLY A 221 19.79 1.57 6.34
CA GLY A 221 18.48 2.04 5.95
C GLY A 221 18.33 3.56 6.07
N TRP A 222 19.05 4.20 7.01
CA TRP A 222 19.08 5.66 7.08
C TRP A 222 19.69 6.31 5.84
N SER A 223 20.69 5.67 5.21
CA SER A 223 21.21 6.13 3.91
C SER A 223 20.15 6.06 2.81
N MET A 224 19.33 5.00 2.83
CA MET A 224 18.21 4.83 1.89
C MET A 224 17.15 5.92 2.07
N VAL A 225 16.82 6.27 3.32
CA VAL A 225 15.87 7.37 3.64
C VAL A 225 16.36 8.68 3.02
N ARG A 226 17.64 9.00 3.17
CA ARG A 226 18.21 10.24 2.62
C ARG A 226 18.05 10.34 1.09
N VAL A 227 18.17 9.22 0.38
CA VAL A 227 17.94 9.14 -1.07
C VAL A 227 16.43 9.18 -1.41
N GLY A 228 15.58 8.66 -0.52
CA GLY A 228 14.14 8.61 -0.68
C GLY A 228 13.42 9.94 -0.40
N VAL A 229 14.02 10.86 0.37
CA VAL A 229 13.39 12.14 0.77
C VAL A 229 12.87 12.97 -0.42
N PRO A 230 13.61 13.21 -1.51
CA PRO A 230 13.07 13.96 -2.65
C PRO A 230 11.84 13.31 -3.28
N TYR A 231 11.81 11.97 -3.33
CA TYR A 231 10.65 11.22 -3.82
C TYR A 231 9.44 11.37 -2.89
N ILE A 232 9.66 11.35 -1.57
CA ILE A 232 8.59 11.58 -0.60
C ILE A 232 8.00 12.98 -0.77
N MET A 233 8.83 13.98 -0.91
CA MET A 233 8.37 15.36 -1.08
C MET A 233 7.46 15.49 -2.31
N ALA A 234 7.83 14.89 -3.43
CA ALA A 234 7.03 14.90 -4.64
C ALA A 234 5.68 14.14 -4.46
N THR A 235 5.71 12.96 -3.82
CA THR A 235 4.49 12.18 -3.56
C THR A 235 3.61 12.81 -2.48
N ALA A 236 4.19 13.41 -1.46
CA ALA A 236 3.47 14.12 -0.41
C ALA A 236 2.67 15.30 -0.97
N VAL A 237 3.22 16.07 -1.89
CA VAL A 237 2.49 17.15 -2.57
C VAL A 237 1.25 16.60 -3.29
N ASN A 238 1.39 15.54 -4.09
CA ASN A 238 0.27 14.93 -4.79
C ASN A 238 -0.81 14.40 -3.84
N MET A 239 -0.40 13.74 -2.75
CA MET A 239 -1.34 13.21 -1.75
C MET A 239 -2.01 14.31 -0.94
N SER A 240 -1.29 15.41 -0.63
CA SER A 240 -1.87 16.57 0.04
C SER A 240 -2.93 17.24 -0.82
N VAL A 241 -2.73 17.32 -2.12
CA VAL A 241 -3.73 17.84 -3.06
C VAL A 241 -4.96 16.93 -3.08
N ALA A 242 -4.79 15.61 -3.22
CA ALA A 242 -5.91 14.66 -3.23
C ALA A 242 -6.69 14.69 -1.90
N MET A 243 -5.99 14.73 -0.77
CA MET A 243 -6.59 14.87 0.54
C MET A 243 -7.30 16.22 0.70
N GLY A 244 -6.69 17.33 0.24
CA GLY A 244 -7.29 18.65 0.27
C GLY A 244 -8.58 18.73 -0.54
N ILE A 245 -8.64 18.11 -1.72
CA ILE A 245 -9.86 18.01 -2.52
C ILE A 245 -10.94 17.22 -1.76
N SER A 246 -10.60 16.08 -1.18
CA SER A 246 -11.55 15.27 -0.40
C SER A 246 -12.09 16.02 0.80
N LEU A 247 -11.24 16.74 1.54
CA LEU A 247 -11.63 17.58 2.67
C LEU A 247 -12.48 18.77 2.24
N PHE A 248 -12.12 19.41 1.12
CA PHE A 248 -12.93 20.51 0.56
C PHE A 248 -14.34 20.03 0.24
N ILE A 249 -14.47 18.90 -0.47
CA ILE A 249 -15.78 18.32 -0.82
C ILE A 249 -16.55 17.93 0.45
N THR A 250 -15.88 17.41 1.50
CA THR A 250 -16.53 17.06 2.76
C THR A 250 -17.08 18.28 3.51
N ASN A 251 -16.31 19.37 3.56
CA ASN A 251 -16.65 20.55 4.33
C ASN A 251 -17.68 21.46 3.64
N TRP A 252 -17.72 21.49 2.30
CA TRP A 252 -18.60 22.37 1.52
C TRP A 252 -19.70 21.62 0.76
N GLY A 253 -19.66 20.31 0.77
CA GLY A 253 -20.64 19.41 0.18
C GLY A 253 -21.11 18.36 1.18
N SER A 254 -21.28 17.13 0.69
CA SER A 254 -21.73 16.00 1.49
C SER A 254 -20.77 14.81 1.35
N LEU A 255 -20.86 13.85 2.28
CA LEU A 255 -20.20 12.55 2.18
C LEU A 255 -20.55 11.80 0.88
N SER A 256 -21.76 12.03 0.36
CA SER A 256 -22.20 11.48 -0.92
C SER A 256 -21.40 12.03 -2.09
N ASP A 257 -21.01 13.32 -2.04
CA ASP A 257 -20.22 13.96 -3.10
C ASP A 257 -18.77 13.44 -3.10
N VAL A 258 -18.22 13.15 -1.92
CA VAL A 258 -16.93 12.46 -1.80
C VAL A 258 -17.01 11.04 -2.40
N GLY A 259 -18.13 10.35 -2.18
CA GLY A 259 -18.38 9.04 -2.77
C GLY A 259 -18.44 9.08 -4.30
N LEU A 260 -19.07 10.07 -4.87
CA LEU A 260 -19.13 10.29 -6.32
C LEU A 260 -17.76 10.65 -6.91
N TYR A 261 -16.94 11.43 -6.19
CA TYR A 261 -15.57 11.77 -6.60
C TYR A 261 -14.62 10.57 -6.54
N GLY A 262 -14.83 9.64 -5.61
CA GLY A 262 -14.00 8.46 -5.41
C GLY A 262 -14.37 7.25 -6.30
N MET A 263 -15.47 7.33 -7.06
CA MET A 263 -15.89 6.29 -8.02
C MET A 263 -15.20 6.45 -9.37
#